data_160e7ed81205f1225230a76efb65ee33
#
_entry.id   160e7ed81205f1225230a76efb65ee33
#
_cell.length_a   1.000
_cell.length_b   1.000
_cell.length_c   1.000
_cell.angle_alpha   90.00
_cell.angle_beta   90.00
_cell.angle_gamma   90.00
#
_symmetry.space_group_name_H-M   'P 1'
#
loop_
_entity.id
_entity.type
_entity.pdbx_description
1 polymer ?
#
loop_
_entity_poly.entity_id
_entity_poly.type
_entity_poly.pdbx_seq_one_letter_code
_entity_poly.pdbx_strand_id
1 'polypeptide(L)'
;FQELFTSLYFCDEENYENFKLAESVPGPSTELLAVLAKEHNVVIIASLFEKRTEGLYHNTTAVIDADGKYLGKYRKMHIPDDPGYYEKFYFTPGDLGYKVFKTKYANIGILICWDQWYPEAARITTLAGAEILFYPTAIGWATGQDAATNDEQYQAWQTIQRSHAVANGVYVVSVN
;
A
#
# COMPACT_ATOMS: atom_id res chain seq x y z
N PHE A 1 3.47 -5.66 -5.64
CA PHE A 1 2.39 -5.20 -6.52
C PHE A 1 2.05 -3.75 -6.18
N GLN A 2 1.46 -3.01 -7.14
CA GLN A 2 0.93 -1.67 -6.92
C GLN A 2 -0.29 -1.70 -5.97
N GLU A 3 -0.76 -0.53 -5.58
CA GLU A 3 -1.95 -0.37 -4.75
C GLU A 3 -3.20 -0.93 -5.44
N LEU A 4 -4.03 -1.70 -4.70
CA LEU A 4 -5.30 -2.29 -5.18
C LEU A 4 -5.15 -3.11 -6.49
N PHE A 5 -4.08 -3.87 -6.60
CA PHE A 5 -3.60 -4.48 -7.86
C PHE A 5 -4.57 -5.47 -8.52
N THR A 6 -5.59 -5.94 -7.83
CA THR A 6 -6.55 -6.92 -8.37
C THR A 6 -7.55 -6.32 -9.35
N SER A 7 -7.56 -5.00 -9.50
CA SER A 7 -8.41 -4.25 -10.45
C SER A 7 -7.67 -3.03 -10.99
N LEU A 8 -8.25 -2.34 -11.96
CA LEU A 8 -7.88 -0.95 -12.21
C LEU A 8 -8.22 -0.12 -10.98
N TYR A 9 -7.51 1.00 -10.79
CA TYR A 9 -7.80 1.92 -9.70
C TYR A 9 -9.23 2.48 -9.88
N PHE A 10 -10.09 2.23 -8.90
CA PHE A 10 -11.53 2.50 -8.98
C PHE A 10 -11.98 3.65 -8.08
N CYS A 11 -11.07 4.22 -7.30
CA CYS A 11 -11.42 5.32 -6.41
C CYS A 11 -11.45 6.70 -7.11
N ASP A 12 -11.35 6.73 -8.43
CA ASP A 12 -11.54 7.91 -9.26
C ASP A 12 -13.01 8.34 -9.35
N GLU A 13 -13.92 7.46 -8.94
CA GLU A 13 -15.37 7.73 -8.82
C GLU A 13 -15.95 7.12 -7.54
N GLU A 14 -17.12 7.62 -7.10
CA GLU A 14 -17.91 7.04 -6.02
C GLU A 14 -18.96 6.08 -6.61
N ASN A 15 -18.66 4.78 -6.62
CA ASN A 15 -19.53 3.77 -7.24
C ASN A 15 -19.75 2.58 -6.29
N TYR A 16 -21.00 2.36 -5.85
CA TYR A 16 -21.35 1.26 -4.96
C TYR A 16 -21.08 -0.12 -5.54
N GLU A 17 -21.06 -0.28 -6.87
CA GLU A 17 -20.76 -1.56 -7.51
C GLU A 17 -19.33 -2.03 -7.23
N ASN A 18 -18.40 -1.10 -7.00
CA ASN A 18 -17.00 -1.41 -6.72
C ASN A 18 -16.81 -2.13 -5.38
N PHE A 19 -17.77 -2.06 -4.44
CA PHE A 19 -17.71 -2.87 -3.21
C PHE A 19 -17.74 -4.38 -3.46
N LYS A 20 -18.17 -4.81 -4.65
CA LYS A 20 -18.12 -6.23 -5.06
C LYS A 20 -16.70 -6.74 -5.32
N LEU A 21 -15.72 -5.83 -5.48
CA LEU A 21 -14.31 -6.16 -5.65
C LEU A 21 -13.64 -6.53 -4.33
N ALA A 22 -14.28 -6.23 -3.20
CA ALA A 22 -13.71 -6.44 -1.88
C ALA A 22 -13.73 -7.92 -1.49
N GLU A 23 -12.65 -8.38 -0.87
CA GLU A 23 -12.48 -9.73 -0.36
C GLU A 23 -12.01 -9.75 1.10
N SER A 24 -12.13 -10.86 1.78
CA SER A 24 -11.48 -11.06 3.08
C SER A 24 -9.96 -11.08 2.93
N VAL A 25 -9.23 -10.54 3.92
CA VAL A 25 -7.77 -10.63 3.99
C VAL A 25 -7.36 -11.18 5.36
N PRO A 26 -6.80 -12.42 5.46
CA PRO A 26 -6.53 -13.33 4.36
C PRO A 26 -7.79 -13.86 3.68
N GLY A 27 -7.65 -14.25 2.41
CA GLY A 27 -8.72 -14.73 1.55
C GLY A 27 -8.21 -15.21 0.20
N PRO A 28 -9.07 -15.30 -0.82
CA PRO A 28 -8.75 -15.97 -2.09
C PRO A 28 -7.45 -15.49 -2.75
N SER A 29 -7.23 -14.16 -2.83
CA SER A 29 -6.00 -13.62 -3.42
C SER A 29 -4.76 -14.00 -2.61
N THR A 30 -4.82 -13.91 -1.27
CA THR A 30 -3.68 -14.27 -0.43
C THR A 30 -3.38 -15.76 -0.46
N GLU A 31 -4.39 -16.62 -0.60
CA GLU A 31 -4.21 -18.07 -0.73
C GLU A 31 -3.49 -18.42 -2.04
N LEU A 32 -3.91 -17.83 -3.16
CA LEU A 32 -3.23 -18.01 -4.44
C LEU A 32 -1.78 -17.51 -4.40
N LEU A 33 -1.57 -16.31 -3.85
CA LEU A 33 -0.26 -15.70 -3.77
C LEU A 33 0.68 -16.47 -2.81
N ALA A 34 0.15 -17.14 -1.79
CA ALA A 34 0.95 -17.99 -0.90
C ALA A 34 1.57 -19.19 -1.65
N VAL A 35 0.83 -19.78 -2.58
CA VAL A 35 1.35 -20.86 -3.44
C VAL A 35 2.49 -20.33 -4.32
N LEU A 36 2.28 -19.17 -4.97
CA LEU A 36 3.29 -18.55 -5.84
C LEU A 36 4.54 -18.10 -5.05
N ALA A 37 4.35 -17.51 -3.87
CA ALA A 37 5.45 -17.10 -3.01
C ALA A 37 6.37 -18.29 -2.68
N LYS A 38 5.78 -19.42 -2.32
CA LYS A 38 6.51 -20.66 -2.00
C LYS A 38 7.17 -21.26 -3.23
N GLU A 39 6.45 -21.35 -4.35
CA GLU A 39 6.96 -21.94 -5.60
C GLU A 39 8.19 -21.19 -6.11
N HIS A 40 8.12 -19.85 -6.09
CA HIS A 40 9.18 -18.98 -6.60
C HIS A 40 10.18 -18.53 -5.53
N ASN A 41 9.98 -18.93 -4.26
CA ASN A 41 10.84 -18.56 -3.13
C ASN A 41 11.01 -17.03 -3.03
N VAL A 42 9.92 -16.29 -3.12
CA VAL A 42 9.88 -14.82 -3.06
C VAL A 42 8.92 -14.32 -1.99
N VAL A 43 9.22 -13.16 -1.40
CA VAL A 43 8.27 -12.44 -0.54
C VAL A 43 7.29 -11.69 -1.43
N ILE A 44 6.00 -11.81 -1.14
CA ILE A 44 4.96 -11.09 -1.86
C ILE A 44 4.31 -10.06 -0.94
N ILE A 45 4.22 -8.84 -1.46
CA ILE A 45 3.54 -7.69 -0.85
C ILE A 45 2.35 -7.36 -1.75
N ALA A 46 1.14 -7.61 -1.27
CA ALA A 46 -0.10 -7.57 -2.05
C ALA A 46 -1.09 -6.58 -1.47
N SER A 47 -1.34 -5.49 -2.19
CA SER A 47 -2.33 -4.47 -1.81
C SER A 47 -3.71 -4.84 -2.34
N LEU A 48 -4.70 -4.89 -1.45
CA LEU A 48 -6.02 -5.49 -1.68
C LEU A 48 -7.14 -4.59 -1.13
N PHE A 49 -8.32 -4.71 -1.72
CA PHE A 49 -9.55 -4.16 -1.16
C PHE A 49 -10.11 -5.13 -0.11
N GLU A 50 -9.87 -4.84 1.17
CA GLU A 50 -10.31 -5.69 2.27
C GLU A 50 -11.77 -5.44 2.66
N LYS A 51 -12.58 -6.48 2.62
CA LYS A 51 -13.86 -6.54 3.32
C LYS A 51 -13.64 -7.16 4.70
N ARG A 52 -13.64 -6.33 5.75
CA ARG A 52 -13.51 -6.81 7.14
C ARG A 52 -14.82 -7.41 7.65
N THR A 53 -15.90 -6.73 7.36
CA THR A 53 -17.29 -7.14 7.60
C THR A 53 -18.21 -6.30 6.71
N GLU A 54 -19.50 -6.56 6.72
CA GLU A 54 -20.47 -5.72 6.02
C GLU A 54 -20.40 -4.28 6.51
N GLY A 55 -20.27 -3.35 5.55
CA GLY A 55 -20.17 -1.91 5.82
C GLY A 55 -18.81 -1.44 6.37
N LEU A 56 -17.80 -2.31 6.50
CA LEU A 56 -16.48 -1.95 7.01
C LEU A 56 -15.37 -2.49 6.11
N TYR A 57 -14.71 -1.59 5.40
CA TYR A 57 -13.73 -1.89 4.38
C TYR A 57 -12.42 -1.13 4.59
N HIS A 58 -11.31 -1.70 4.12
CA HIS A 58 -9.99 -1.09 4.22
C HIS A 58 -9.19 -1.26 2.93
N ASN A 59 -8.32 -0.29 2.67
CA ASN A 59 -7.21 -0.44 1.74
C ASN A 59 -6.09 -1.14 2.53
N THR A 60 -5.76 -2.37 2.13
CA THR A 60 -4.95 -3.28 2.95
C THR A 60 -3.84 -3.91 2.15
N THR A 61 -2.65 -3.99 2.73
CA THR A 61 -1.54 -4.74 2.15
C THR A 61 -1.23 -5.96 2.99
N ALA A 62 -1.31 -7.13 2.38
CA ALA A 62 -0.93 -8.42 2.93
C ALA A 62 0.56 -8.69 2.67
N VAL A 63 1.24 -9.35 3.62
CA VAL A 63 2.63 -9.79 3.48
C VAL A 63 2.68 -11.31 3.57
N ILE A 64 3.26 -11.94 2.56
CA ILE A 64 3.43 -13.39 2.44
C ILE A 64 4.93 -13.68 2.28
N ASP A 65 5.46 -14.54 3.15
CA ASP A 65 6.88 -14.89 3.14
C ASP A 65 7.22 -15.90 2.02
N ALA A 66 8.49 -16.05 1.75
CA ALA A 66 9.05 -16.90 0.70
C ALA A 66 8.75 -18.42 0.86
N ASP A 67 8.29 -18.85 2.02
CA ASP A 67 7.78 -20.20 2.26
C ASP A 67 6.26 -20.36 2.04
N GLY A 68 5.59 -19.25 1.65
CA GLY A 68 4.15 -19.17 1.47
C GLY A 68 3.38 -18.81 2.75
N LYS A 69 4.06 -18.54 3.85
CA LYS A 69 3.41 -18.18 5.10
C LYS A 69 2.85 -16.76 5.05
N TYR A 70 1.57 -16.59 5.37
CA TYR A 70 0.98 -15.28 5.62
C TYR A 70 1.52 -14.72 6.93
N LEU A 71 2.25 -13.59 6.86
CA LEU A 71 2.86 -12.93 8.01
C LEU A 71 1.93 -11.93 8.69
N GLY A 72 0.92 -11.46 7.97
CA GLY A 72 -0.01 -10.46 8.47
C GLY A 72 -0.33 -9.39 7.43
N LYS A 73 -0.92 -8.29 7.90
CA LYS A 73 -1.33 -7.17 7.05
C LYS A 73 -1.13 -5.83 7.72
N TYR A 74 -1.05 -4.79 6.88
CA TYR A 74 -1.14 -3.38 7.23
C TYR A 74 -2.39 -2.80 6.57
N ARG A 75 -3.10 -1.92 7.25
CA ARG A 75 -4.23 -1.16 6.74
C ARG A 75 -3.83 0.30 6.59
N LYS A 76 -4.05 0.89 5.42
CA LYS A 76 -3.73 2.29 5.11
C LYS A 76 -4.32 3.22 6.16
N MET A 77 -3.48 4.00 6.81
CA MET A 77 -3.92 4.89 7.89
C MET A 77 -4.36 6.25 7.35
N HIS A 78 -3.70 6.76 6.32
CA HIS A 78 -4.01 8.06 5.74
C HIS A 78 -4.80 7.87 4.45
N ILE A 79 -6.09 8.14 4.51
CA ILE A 79 -7.03 7.95 3.40
C ILE A 79 -7.26 9.29 2.70
N PRO A 80 -6.88 9.44 1.41
CA PRO A 80 -7.14 10.65 0.64
C PRO A 80 -8.61 10.86 0.32
N ASP A 81 -8.97 12.10 0.02
CA ASP A 81 -10.29 12.50 -0.42
C ASP A 81 -10.19 13.72 -1.33
N ASP A 82 -9.48 13.54 -2.42
CA ASP A 82 -9.23 14.56 -3.43
C ASP A 82 -9.89 14.18 -4.75
N PRO A 83 -10.12 15.12 -5.68
CA PRO A 83 -10.66 14.83 -7.00
C PRO A 83 -9.85 13.72 -7.71
N GLY A 84 -10.55 12.64 -8.08
CA GLY A 84 -9.92 11.43 -8.66
C GLY A 84 -9.34 10.46 -7.65
N TYR A 85 -9.46 10.75 -6.33
CA TYR A 85 -8.98 9.90 -5.23
C TYR A 85 -10.00 9.87 -4.09
N TYR A 86 -11.25 9.47 -4.39
CA TYR A 86 -12.36 9.42 -3.43
C TYR A 86 -12.29 8.20 -2.52
N GLU A 87 -11.12 7.97 -1.92
CA GLU A 87 -10.90 6.76 -1.11
C GLU A 87 -11.72 6.73 0.17
N LYS A 88 -12.10 7.88 0.74
CA LYS A 88 -12.95 7.92 1.94
C LYS A 88 -14.37 7.39 1.70
N PHE A 89 -14.84 7.35 0.45
CA PHE A 89 -16.09 6.69 0.12
C PHE A 89 -16.02 5.17 0.35
N TYR A 90 -14.85 4.57 0.14
CA TYR A 90 -14.66 3.12 0.21
C TYR A 90 -14.05 2.65 1.53
N PHE A 91 -13.08 3.38 2.09
CA PHE A 91 -12.19 2.85 3.11
C PHE A 91 -12.28 3.57 4.44
N THR A 92 -12.34 2.78 5.50
CA THR A 92 -12.10 3.23 6.87
C THR A 92 -10.58 3.29 7.11
N PRO A 93 -10.06 4.32 7.79
CA PRO A 93 -8.65 4.39 8.20
C PRO A 93 -8.18 3.14 8.93
N GLY A 94 -6.91 2.80 8.76
CA GLY A 94 -6.28 1.64 9.37
C GLY A 94 -6.24 1.74 10.91
N ASP A 95 -6.44 0.60 11.56
CA ASP A 95 -6.51 0.47 13.03
C ASP A 95 -5.47 -0.51 13.60
N LEU A 96 -4.54 -0.99 12.77
CA LEU A 96 -3.53 -1.97 13.16
C LEU A 96 -2.19 -1.35 13.61
N GLY A 97 -2.05 -0.04 13.49
CA GLY A 97 -0.79 0.68 13.70
C GLY A 97 0.25 0.39 12.62
N TYR A 98 1.42 1.00 12.75
CA TYR A 98 2.55 0.75 11.86
C TYR A 98 3.22 -0.57 12.22
N LYS A 99 3.56 -1.37 11.21
CA LYS A 99 4.06 -2.72 11.41
C LYS A 99 5.33 -2.99 10.64
N VAL A 100 6.19 -3.81 11.24
CA VAL A 100 7.36 -4.41 10.60
C VAL A 100 7.14 -5.91 10.52
N PHE A 101 7.40 -6.47 9.34
CA PHE A 101 7.29 -7.89 9.07
C PHE A 101 8.68 -8.47 8.89
N LYS A 102 9.01 -9.47 9.72
CA LYS A 102 10.26 -10.22 9.59
C LYS A 102 10.08 -11.29 8.52
N THR A 103 10.67 -11.05 7.36
CA THR A 103 10.65 -11.99 6.24
C THR A 103 11.94 -12.79 6.17
N LYS A 104 11.98 -13.76 5.26
CA LYS A 104 13.20 -14.54 4.97
C LYS A 104 14.40 -13.67 4.59
N TYR A 105 14.17 -12.51 3.96
CA TYR A 105 15.26 -11.72 3.36
C TYR A 105 15.58 -10.42 4.09
N ALA A 106 14.60 -9.80 4.75
CA ALA A 106 14.77 -8.52 5.45
C ALA A 106 13.61 -8.27 6.42
N ASN A 107 13.79 -7.33 7.34
CA ASN A 107 12.70 -6.73 8.09
C ASN A 107 12.06 -5.61 7.24
N ILE A 108 10.83 -5.78 6.82
CA ILE A 108 10.15 -4.84 5.93
C ILE A 108 9.04 -4.09 6.62
N GLY A 109 8.95 -2.80 6.35
CA GLY A 109 7.84 -1.94 6.73
C GLY A 109 6.92 -1.72 5.54
N ILE A 110 5.61 -1.69 5.79
CA ILE A 110 4.61 -1.46 4.74
C ILE A 110 3.85 -0.19 5.07
N LEU A 111 3.80 0.70 4.11
CA LEU A 111 2.97 1.90 4.07
C LEU A 111 2.29 1.95 2.70
N ILE A 112 1.14 2.62 2.58
CA ILE A 112 0.38 2.59 1.33
C ILE A 112 0.19 4.00 0.79
N CYS A 113 0.65 4.28 -0.42
CA CYS A 113 0.40 5.46 -1.24
C CYS A 113 0.40 6.77 -0.44
N TRP A 114 -0.77 7.30 -0.05
CA TRP A 114 -0.95 8.58 0.66
C TRP A 114 -0.20 8.67 2.00
N ASP A 115 0.11 7.53 2.64
CA ASP A 115 0.98 7.47 3.83
C ASP A 115 2.37 8.10 3.54
N GLN A 116 2.79 8.15 2.26
CA GLN A 116 4.06 8.73 1.83
C GLN A 116 4.22 10.22 2.19
N TRP A 117 3.12 10.95 2.33
CA TRP A 117 3.14 12.37 2.64
C TRP A 117 3.32 12.68 4.14
N TYR A 118 3.31 11.62 4.98
CA TYR A 118 3.40 11.71 6.44
C TYR A 118 4.74 11.16 6.94
N PRO A 119 5.74 12.04 7.21
CA PRO A 119 7.08 11.62 7.65
C PRO A 119 7.07 10.76 8.91
N GLU A 120 6.08 10.95 9.77
CA GLU A 120 5.89 10.19 11.00
C GLU A 120 5.72 8.70 10.73
N ALA A 121 4.98 8.34 9.67
CA ALA A 121 4.73 6.95 9.28
C ALA A 121 6.05 6.22 8.96
N ALA A 122 6.89 6.83 8.11
CA ALA A 122 8.20 6.29 7.76
C ALA A 122 9.13 6.20 8.98
N ARG A 123 9.17 7.26 9.81
CA ARG A 123 10.03 7.31 11.00
C ARG A 123 9.66 6.26 12.03
N ILE A 124 8.39 6.13 12.38
CA ILE A 124 7.91 5.16 13.38
C ILE A 124 8.16 3.74 12.89
N THR A 125 7.87 3.45 11.62
CA THR A 125 8.10 2.12 11.03
C THR A 125 9.58 1.76 11.02
N THR A 126 10.47 2.70 10.71
CA THR A 126 11.92 2.49 10.76
C THR A 126 12.40 2.26 12.20
N LEU A 127 11.93 3.06 13.17
CA LEU A 127 12.29 2.88 14.58
C LEU A 127 11.80 1.54 15.14
N ALA A 128 10.72 0.98 14.56
CA ALA A 128 10.25 -0.37 14.87
C ALA A 128 11.13 -1.48 14.26
N GLY A 129 12.17 -1.13 13.48
CA GLY A 129 13.18 -2.05 12.95
C GLY A 129 13.07 -2.39 11.47
N ALA A 130 12.30 -1.62 10.68
CA ALA A 130 12.28 -1.81 9.23
C ALA A 130 13.63 -1.42 8.60
N GLU A 131 14.11 -2.27 7.70
CA GLU A 131 15.31 -2.06 6.88
C GLU A 131 14.93 -1.56 5.48
N ILE A 132 13.74 -1.95 5.02
CA ILE A 132 13.16 -1.54 3.73
C ILE A 132 11.72 -1.09 3.97
N LEU A 133 11.36 0.08 3.47
CA LEU A 133 9.98 0.57 3.43
C LEU A 133 9.39 0.35 2.04
N PHE A 134 8.26 -0.31 1.95
CA PHE A 134 7.52 -0.52 0.71
C PHE A 134 6.26 0.36 0.69
N TYR A 135 6.04 1.02 -0.43
CA TYR A 135 4.87 1.83 -0.72
C TYR A 135 4.15 1.32 -1.98
N PRO A 136 3.25 0.32 -1.88
CA PRO A 136 2.26 0.11 -2.93
C PRO A 136 1.52 1.42 -3.18
N THR A 137 1.49 1.87 -4.43
CA THR A 137 1.02 3.20 -4.80
C THR A 137 0.15 3.13 -6.04
N ALA A 138 -0.82 4.04 -6.16
CA ALA A 138 -1.57 4.35 -7.36
C ALA A 138 -1.60 5.88 -7.51
N ILE A 139 -0.60 6.42 -8.19
CA ILE A 139 -0.44 7.84 -8.49
C ILE A 139 0.10 7.97 -9.91
N GLY A 140 -0.19 9.05 -10.61
CA GLY A 140 0.30 9.23 -11.97
C GLY A 140 0.11 10.65 -12.49
N TRP A 141 0.44 10.83 -13.74
CA TRP A 141 0.15 12.07 -14.45
C TRP A 141 -1.35 12.17 -14.69
N ALA A 142 -1.98 13.18 -14.11
CA ALA A 142 -3.41 13.40 -14.29
C ALA A 142 -3.68 13.85 -15.74
N THR A 143 -4.60 13.17 -16.41
CA THR A 143 -5.08 13.60 -17.70
C THR A 143 -5.84 14.92 -17.57
N GLY A 144 -5.50 15.89 -18.41
CA GLY A 144 -6.12 17.22 -18.37
C GLY A 144 -5.38 18.26 -17.53
N GLN A 145 -4.36 17.87 -16.76
CA GLN A 145 -3.41 18.81 -16.15
C GLN A 145 -2.33 19.22 -17.16
N ASP A 146 -1.82 20.44 -17.02
CA ASP A 146 -0.67 20.89 -17.82
C ASP A 146 0.61 20.15 -17.41
N ALA A 147 1.57 20.14 -18.33
CA ALA A 147 2.83 19.41 -18.14
C ALA A 147 3.66 19.92 -16.96
N ALA A 148 3.62 21.24 -16.67
CA ALA A 148 4.39 21.83 -15.58
C ALA A 148 3.85 21.37 -14.23
N THR A 149 2.54 21.40 -14.04
CA THR A 149 1.88 20.90 -12.82
C THR A 149 2.17 19.41 -12.60
N ASN A 150 2.07 18.59 -13.65
CA ASN A 150 2.40 17.17 -13.57
C ASN A 150 3.87 16.94 -13.17
N ASP A 151 4.81 17.74 -13.72
CA ASP A 151 6.24 17.64 -13.37
C ASP A 151 6.48 18.06 -11.92
N GLU A 152 5.87 19.14 -11.44
CA GLU A 152 5.97 19.58 -10.04
C GLU A 152 5.46 18.49 -9.07
N GLN A 153 4.35 17.85 -9.37
CA GLN A 153 3.81 16.74 -8.55
C GLN A 153 4.76 15.55 -8.54
N TYR A 154 5.31 15.18 -9.69
CA TYR A 154 6.31 14.11 -9.78
C TYR A 154 7.57 14.43 -8.98
N GLN A 155 8.09 15.65 -9.08
CA GLN A 155 9.26 16.10 -8.31
C GLN A 155 8.99 16.07 -6.80
N ALA A 156 7.82 16.52 -6.37
CA ALA A 156 7.41 16.46 -4.97
C ALA A 156 7.34 15.00 -4.47
N TRP A 157 6.72 14.11 -5.24
CA TRP A 157 6.62 12.68 -4.93
C TRP A 157 8.00 12.03 -4.83
N GLN A 158 8.88 12.26 -5.81
CA GLN A 158 10.24 11.72 -5.78
C GLN A 158 11.04 12.27 -4.59
N THR A 159 10.87 13.55 -4.28
CA THR A 159 11.56 14.21 -3.16
C THR A 159 11.16 13.58 -1.82
N ILE A 160 9.87 13.38 -1.57
CA ILE A 160 9.43 12.81 -0.29
C ILE A 160 9.90 11.36 -0.12
N GLN A 161 9.87 10.54 -1.18
CA GLN A 161 10.38 9.17 -1.15
C GLN A 161 11.86 9.11 -0.82
N ARG A 162 12.67 9.94 -1.49
CA ARG A 162 14.11 10.07 -1.22
C ARG A 162 14.39 10.60 0.19
N SER A 163 13.57 11.53 0.67
CA SER A 163 13.67 12.08 2.02
C SER A 163 13.49 10.98 3.08
N HIS A 164 12.53 10.08 2.92
CA HIS A 164 12.35 8.96 3.84
C HIS A 164 13.57 8.04 3.88
N ALA A 165 14.15 7.73 2.73
CA ALA A 165 15.36 6.91 2.67
C ALA A 165 16.54 7.57 3.40
N VAL A 166 16.82 8.84 3.08
CA VAL A 166 17.96 9.58 3.63
C VAL A 166 17.78 9.86 5.12
N ALA A 167 16.59 10.36 5.52
CA ALA A 167 16.34 10.76 6.91
C ALA A 167 16.29 9.57 7.90
N ASN A 168 16.01 8.36 7.38
CA ASN A 168 15.89 7.16 8.20
C ASN A 168 17.04 6.15 8.00
N GLY A 169 17.88 6.33 6.98
CA GLY A 169 18.97 5.41 6.67
C GLY A 169 18.50 4.02 6.22
N VAL A 170 17.37 3.96 5.48
CA VAL A 170 16.74 2.72 5.01
C VAL A 170 16.52 2.75 3.50
N TYR A 171 16.25 1.58 2.93
CA TYR A 171 15.78 1.51 1.54
C TYR A 171 14.30 1.86 1.46
N VAL A 172 13.92 2.57 0.39
CA VAL A 172 12.53 2.88 0.07
C VAL A 172 12.21 2.37 -1.33
N VAL A 173 11.13 1.62 -1.44
CA VAL A 173 10.66 1.00 -2.69
C VAL A 173 9.20 1.40 -2.89
N SER A 174 8.95 2.21 -3.90
CA SER A 174 7.59 2.57 -4.32
C SER A 174 7.24 1.81 -5.59
N VAL A 175 6.10 1.14 -5.57
CA VAL A 175 5.59 0.34 -6.69
C VAL A 175 4.30 0.99 -7.16
N ASN A 176 4.32 1.51 -8.38
CA ASN A 176 3.22 2.26 -8.98
C ASN A 176 2.81 1.65 -10.33
#